data_e4a1b78a9a4902cd40fe0a65c20be6d6
#
_entry.id   e4a1b78a9a4902cd40fe0a65c20be6d6
#
_cell.length_a   1.000
_cell.length_b   1.000
_cell.length_c   1.000
_cell.angle_alpha   90.00
_cell.angle_beta   90.00
_cell.angle_gamma   90.00
#
_symmetry.space_group_name_H-M   'P 1'
#
loop_
_entity.id
_entity.type
_entity.pdbx_description
1 polymer ?
#
loop_
_entity_poly.entity_id
_entity_poly.type
_entity_poly.pdbx_seq_one_letter_code
_entity_poly.pdbx_strand_id
1 'polypeptide(L)'
;QLRPYNKTTMNQTILTLLFAAGSILSAPAQAWQPAGDKIKTAWADKVDPACPLPEYPRPTLVRPAWQNLNGHWNYAIRPADAPQPELFDGKILVPYPLESSLSGVQRRLAENEVLWYERRFTVPAEWRQGALLLHFGAVDWEADVYLNGIRVGGHKGGYTAFSIDIAPYLTRGEQTLAVRVTDPTDRGTQPRGKQVTEARTIWYTPVTGIWQTVWLEPVPESRIASLRTTPDIDTKSLTVEAAIVGARRGDIVEITLRDNGRTVAEARDAAGEP
;
A
#
# COMPACT_ATOMS: atom_id res chain seq x y z
N GLN A 1 37.85 12.23 89.40
CA GLN A 1 37.92 13.31 88.37
C GLN A 1 37.30 12.85 87.09
N LEU A 2 36.05 13.31 86.77
CA LEU A 2 35.33 13.03 85.57
C LEU A 2 35.59 14.10 84.50
N ARG A 3 36.02 13.68 83.29
CA ARG A 3 36.15 14.57 82.14
C ARG A 3 34.83 14.66 81.41
N PRO A 4 34.45 15.84 80.84
CA PRO A 4 33.19 16.02 80.20
C PRO A 4 33.19 15.49 78.73
N TYR A 5 32.07 14.93 78.30
CA TYR A 5 31.75 14.38 76.99
C TYR A 5 31.47 15.54 76.03
N ASN A 6 32.17 15.56 74.90
CA ASN A 6 32.02 16.57 73.84
C ASN A 6 30.94 16.13 72.86
N LYS A 7 29.86 16.88 72.77
CA LYS A 7 28.77 16.68 71.76
C LYS A 7 29.19 17.28 70.44
N THR A 8 29.48 16.41 69.47
CA THR A 8 29.68 16.80 68.06
C THR A 8 28.29 16.95 67.38
N THR A 9 27.95 18.17 67.06
CA THR A 9 26.76 18.49 66.28
C THR A 9 26.93 18.06 64.83
N MET A 10 26.12 17.11 64.36
CA MET A 10 26.05 16.65 62.96
C MET A 10 25.17 17.64 62.18
N ASN A 11 25.77 18.41 61.27
CA ASN A 11 25.02 19.22 60.30
C ASN A 11 24.41 18.31 59.24
N GLN A 12 23.08 18.19 59.22
CA GLN A 12 22.33 17.57 58.14
C GLN A 12 22.12 18.59 57.01
N THR A 13 22.83 18.40 55.90
CA THR A 13 22.58 19.14 54.69
C THR A 13 21.42 18.45 53.94
N ILE A 14 20.24 19.08 53.93
CA ILE A 14 19.09 18.62 53.17
C ILE A 14 19.29 19.07 51.71
N LEU A 15 19.57 18.12 50.81
CA LEU A 15 19.61 18.35 49.37
C LEU A 15 18.20 18.23 48.78
N THR A 16 17.56 19.36 48.51
CA THR A 16 16.23 19.38 47.85
C THR A 16 16.42 19.22 46.32
N LEU A 17 16.13 18.04 45.80
CA LEU A 17 16.06 17.81 44.35
C LEU A 17 14.73 18.38 43.81
N LEU A 18 14.79 19.49 43.11
CA LEU A 18 13.68 20.02 42.30
C LEU A 18 13.58 19.18 41.00
N PHE A 19 12.59 18.30 40.93
CA PHE A 19 12.16 17.71 39.67
C PHE A 19 11.40 18.76 38.84
N ALA A 20 12.04 19.35 37.85
CA ALA A 20 11.36 20.11 36.82
C ALA A 20 10.61 19.11 35.94
N ALA A 21 9.29 19.00 36.10
CA ALA A 21 8.41 18.31 35.18
C ALA A 21 8.38 19.09 33.86
N GLY A 22 9.28 18.74 32.94
CA GLY A 22 9.24 19.24 31.57
C GLY A 22 7.99 18.70 30.89
N SER A 23 6.97 19.54 30.71
CA SER A 23 5.85 19.26 29.83
C SER A 23 6.41 19.11 28.42
N ILE A 24 6.48 17.90 27.91
CA ILE A 24 6.74 17.64 26.50
C ILE A 24 5.47 18.14 25.76
N LEU A 25 5.53 19.39 25.30
CA LEU A 25 4.54 19.89 24.35
C LEU A 25 4.74 19.09 23.07
N SER A 26 3.90 18.09 22.86
CA SER A 26 3.78 17.43 21.56
C SER A 26 3.39 18.51 20.56
N ALA A 27 4.32 18.88 19.67
CA ALA A 27 3.99 19.73 18.54
C ALA A 27 2.83 19.04 17.78
N PRO A 28 1.77 19.78 17.39
CA PRO A 28 0.71 19.21 16.59
C PRO A 28 1.34 18.61 15.32
N ALA A 29 1.00 17.37 15.00
CA ALA A 29 1.46 16.73 13.77
C ALA A 29 1.10 17.67 12.62
N GLN A 30 2.11 18.13 11.88
CA GLN A 30 1.91 19.05 10.77
C GLN A 30 0.93 18.39 9.79
N ALA A 31 -0.20 19.09 9.52
CA ALA A 31 -1.18 18.62 8.57
C ALA A 31 -0.49 18.37 7.21
N TRP A 32 -0.80 17.26 6.56
CA TRP A 32 -0.26 16.96 5.24
C TRP A 32 -0.48 18.13 4.28
N GLN A 33 0.54 18.42 3.50
CA GLN A 33 0.52 19.42 2.44
C GLN A 33 1.20 18.83 1.20
N PRO A 34 0.70 19.15 0.00
CA PRO A 34 1.44 18.88 -1.23
C PRO A 34 2.83 19.50 -1.19
N ALA A 35 3.85 18.72 -1.58
CA ALA A 35 5.23 19.22 -1.60
C ALA A 35 5.51 20.10 -2.82
N GLY A 36 6.44 21.07 -2.65
CA GLY A 36 6.99 21.89 -3.74
C GLY A 36 5.97 22.82 -4.40
N ASP A 37 6.36 23.31 -5.59
CA ASP A 37 5.68 24.36 -6.35
C ASP A 37 5.20 23.90 -7.74
N LYS A 38 5.28 22.62 -8.06
CA LYS A 38 4.85 22.08 -9.36
C LYS A 38 3.37 22.36 -9.62
N ILE A 39 3.04 22.53 -10.90
CA ILE A 39 1.67 22.73 -11.37
C ILE A 39 0.80 21.56 -10.91
N LYS A 40 -0.34 21.89 -10.33
CA LYS A 40 -1.36 20.94 -9.87
C LYS A 40 -2.64 21.14 -10.67
N THR A 41 -3.41 20.10 -10.85
CA THR A 41 -4.77 20.19 -11.39
C THR A 41 -5.75 20.64 -10.30
N ALA A 42 -6.93 21.10 -10.69
CA ALA A 42 -8.01 21.44 -9.75
C ALA A 42 -8.49 20.26 -8.88
N TRP A 43 -8.09 19.04 -9.20
CA TRP A 43 -8.38 17.84 -8.41
C TRP A 43 -7.47 17.71 -7.19
N ALA A 44 -6.30 18.34 -7.20
CA ALA A 44 -5.36 18.25 -6.08
C ALA A 44 -5.96 18.74 -4.76
N ASP A 45 -6.75 19.82 -4.82
CA ASP A 45 -7.40 20.40 -3.63
C ASP A 45 -8.55 19.55 -3.09
N LYS A 46 -8.98 18.50 -3.85
CA LYS A 46 -10.05 17.59 -3.47
C LYS A 46 -9.53 16.29 -2.88
N VAL A 47 -8.22 16.11 -2.81
CA VAL A 47 -7.62 14.91 -2.23
C VAL A 47 -7.82 14.90 -0.72
N ASP A 48 -8.55 13.90 -0.22
CA ASP A 48 -8.59 13.59 1.20
C ASP A 48 -7.39 12.72 1.56
N PRO A 49 -6.41 13.21 2.31
CA PRO A 49 -5.23 12.42 2.67
C PRO A 49 -5.54 11.26 3.64
N ALA A 50 -6.69 11.29 4.31
CA ALA A 50 -7.12 10.19 5.16
C ALA A 50 -7.64 8.99 4.34
N CYS A 51 -8.25 9.25 3.17
CA CYS A 51 -8.80 8.22 2.30
C CYS A 51 -8.68 8.62 0.81
N PRO A 52 -7.47 8.67 0.25
CA PRO A 52 -7.29 8.97 -1.18
C PRO A 52 -7.90 7.86 -2.04
N LEU A 53 -8.59 8.21 -3.13
CA LEU A 53 -9.24 7.28 -4.04
C LEU A 53 -10.11 6.27 -3.28
N PRO A 54 -11.24 6.72 -2.69
CA PRO A 54 -12.08 5.89 -1.84
C PRO A 54 -12.90 4.84 -2.60
N GLU A 55 -13.00 4.97 -3.92
CA GLU A 55 -13.74 4.04 -4.78
C GLU A 55 -13.05 2.69 -4.90
N TYR A 56 -13.86 1.64 -5.14
CA TYR A 56 -13.34 0.30 -5.42
C TYR A 56 -12.50 0.30 -6.71
N PRO A 57 -11.24 -0.18 -6.69
CA PRO A 57 -10.27 0.11 -7.75
C PRO A 57 -10.40 -0.78 -8.98
N ARG A 58 -11.20 -1.86 -8.95
CA ARG A 58 -11.32 -2.84 -10.04
C ARG A 58 -12.77 -3.03 -10.50
N PRO A 59 -13.34 -2.08 -11.28
CA PRO A 59 -14.76 -2.08 -11.64
C PRO A 59 -15.21 -3.28 -12.47
N THR A 60 -14.30 -3.98 -13.15
CA THR A 60 -14.60 -5.17 -13.97
C THR A 60 -14.76 -6.45 -13.16
N LEU A 61 -14.39 -6.47 -11.89
CA LEU A 61 -14.53 -7.61 -11.00
C LEU A 61 -14.69 -7.12 -9.55
N VAL A 62 -15.89 -6.61 -9.25
CA VAL A 62 -16.19 -5.99 -7.94
C VAL A 62 -16.47 -7.05 -6.88
N ARG A 63 -15.90 -6.85 -5.68
CA ARG A 63 -16.24 -7.59 -4.47
C ARG A 63 -16.73 -6.65 -3.38
N PRO A 64 -17.79 -7.03 -2.62
CA PRO A 64 -18.37 -6.14 -1.62
C PRO A 64 -17.50 -5.98 -0.36
N ALA A 65 -16.73 -7.01 -0.01
CA ALA A 65 -15.82 -6.97 1.15
C ALA A 65 -14.41 -6.61 0.68
N TRP A 66 -13.93 -5.43 1.10
CA TRP A 66 -12.59 -4.95 0.81
C TRP A 66 -12.17 -3.85 1.79
N GLN A 67 -10.88 -3.60 1.88
CA GLN A 67 -10.32 -2.54 2.70
C GLN A 67 -9.30 -1.74 1.89
N ASN A 68 -9.53 -0.43 1.77
CA ASN A 68 -8.57 0.49 1.17
C ASN A 68 -7.36 0.68 2.11
N LEU A 69 -6.15 0.49 1.60
CA LEU A 69 -4.90 0.75 2.32
C LEU A 69 -4.17 2.02 1.85
N ASN A 70 -4.79 2.83 0.98
CA ASN A 70 -4.25 4.14 0.63
C ASN A 70 -4.17 5.06 1.86
N GLY A 71 -3.53 6.21 1.70
CA GLY A 71 -3.35 7.18 2.76
C GLY A 71 -1.89 7.31 3.18
N HIS A 72 -1.63 7.77 4.39
CA HIS A 72 -0.28 7.97 4.87
C HIS A 72 0.43 6.66 5.20
N TRP A 73 1.60 6.46 4.57
CA TRP A 73 2.56 5.42 4.90
C TRP A 73 3.83 6.07 5.45
N ASN A 74 4.58 5.35 6.28
CA ASN A 74 5.97 5.72 6.54
C ASN A 74 6.79 5.49 5.29
N TYR A 75 7.81 6.32 5.02
CA TYR A 75 8.77 6.06 3.95
C TYR A 75 10.20 6.30 4.43
N ALA A 76 11.13 5.61 3.78
CA ALA A 76 12.55 5.84 3.95
C ALA A 76 13.28 5.59 2.62
N ILE A 77 14.28 6.43 2.32
CA ILE A 77 15.17 6.22 1.19
C ILE A 77 16.52 5.80 1.73
N ARG A 78 17.02 4.67 1.25
CA ARG A 78 18.26 4.04 1.75
C ARG A 78 19.14 3.61 0.58
N PRO A 79 20.46 3.41 0.79
CA PRO A 79 21.31 2.71 -0.18
C PRO A 79 20.74 1.35 -0.56
N ALA A 80 20.97 0.92 -1.80
CA ALA A 80 20.35 -0.30 -2.35
C ALA A 80 20.72 -1.58 -1.59
N ASP A 81 21.89 -1.62 -0.97
CA ASP A 81 22.43 -2.71 -0.15
C ASP A 81 22.08 -2.63 1.33
N ALA A 82 21.43 -1.54 1.77
CA ALA A 82 21.05 -1.36 3.16
C ALA A 82 19.89 -2.30 3.55
N PRO A 83 19.86 -2.78 4.82
CA PRO A 83 18.75 -3.56 5.33
C PRO A 83 17.46 -2.72 5.42
N GLN A 84 16.34 -3.39 5.73
CA GLN A 84 15.09 -2.71 6.04
C GLN A 84 15.30 -1.67 7.14
N PRO A 85 14.83 -0.42 6.96
CA PRO A 85 15.05 0.65 7.92
C PRO A 85 14.24 0.43 9.20
N GLU A 86 14.86 0.72 10.34
CA GLU A 86 14.17 0.84 11.63
C GLU A 86 13.60 2.25 11.83
N LEU A 87 14.23 3.26 11.22
CA LEU A 87 13.82 4.67 11.27
C LEU A 87 13.38 5.13 9.88
N PHE A 88 12.28 5.86 9.85
CA PHE A 88 11.69 6.40 8.64
C PHE A 88 11.98 7.89 8.50
N ASP A 89 12.07 8.36 7.26
CA ASP A 89 12.37 9.76 6.92
C ASP A 89 11.13 10.66 7.07
N GLY A 90 9.93 10.06 7.06
CA GLY A 90 8.67 10.78 7.20
C GLY A 90 7.46 9.99 6.70
N LYS A 91 6.44 10.75 6.25
CA LYS A 91 5.22 10.21 5.68
C LYS A 91 5.16 10.49 4.18
N ILE A 92 4.65 9.51 3.43
CA ILE A 92 4.31 9.63 2.01
C ILE A 92 2.83 9.30 1.83
N LEU A 93 2.14 10.06 0.97
CA LEU A 93 0.74 9.80 0.67
C LEU A 93 0.61 8.81 -0.50
N VAL A 94 0.19 7.58 -0.20
CA VAL A 94 -0.11 6.55 -1.19
C VAL A 94 -1.54 6.76 -1.71
N PRO A 95 -1.80 6.67 -3.02
CA PRO A 95 -0.96 6.12 -4.07
C PRO A 95 -0.32 7.18 -4.98
N TYR A 96 0.32 8.15 -4.42
CA TYR A 96 1.04 9.14 -5.23
C TYR A 96 2.53 8.81 -5.28
N PRO A 97 3.13 8.73 -6.49
CA PRO A 97 4.53 8.36 -6.64
C PRO A 97 5.46 9.38 -5.99
N LEU A 98 6.66 8.93 -5.64
CA LEU A 98 7.65 9.70 -4.87
C LEU A 98 7.88 11.11 -5.43
N GLU A 99 7.89 11.29 -6.76
CA GLU A 99 8.14 12.55 -7.46
C GLU A 99 6.92 13.47 -7.53
N SER A 100 5.74 12.96 -7.22
CA SER A 100 4.51 13.74 -7.23
C SER A 100 4.48 14.76 -6.09
N SER A 101 3.97 15.96 -6.37
CA SER A 101 3.65 16.93 -5.32
C SER A 101 2.70 16.35 -4.28
N LEU A 102 1.71 15.57 -4.72
CA LEU A 102 0.71 14.96 -3.84
C LEU A 102 1.26 13.83 -2.97
N SER A 103 2.45 13.30 -3.25
CA SER A 103 3.10 12.38 -2.32
C SER A 103 3.46 13.05 -0.97
N GLY A 104 3.61 14.37 -0.98
CA GLY A 104 4.15 15.16 0.13
C GLY A 104 5.68 15.12 0.24
N VAL A 105 6.37 14.44 -0.69
CA VAL A 105 7.84 14.24 -0.67
C VAL A 105 8.50 14.95 -1.85
N GLN A 106 8.04 14.70 -3.08
CA GLN A 106 8.54 15.31 -4.31
C GLN A 106 10.06 15.15 -4.50
N ARG A 107 10.58 13.94 -4.26
CA ARG A 107 12.00 13.59 -4.44
C ARG A 107 12.16 12.60 -5.60
N ARG A 108 13.30 12.59 -6.26
CA ARG A 108 13.70 11.53 -7.19
C ARG A 108 14.52 10.48 -6.45
N LEU A 109 14.34 9.22 -6.82
CA LEU A 109 15.19 8.14 -6.35
C LEU A 109 16.49 8.13 -7.17
N ALA A 110 17.64 8.00 -6.51
CA ALA A 110 18.91 7.81 -7.19
C ALA A 110 19.09 6.32 -7.55
N GLU A 111 19.96 6.05 -8.54
CA GLU A 111 20.20 4.69 -9.07
C GLU A 111 20.66 3.68 -8.00
N ASN A 112 21.41 4.16 -7.02
CA ASN A 112 21.92 3.34 -5.91
C ASN A 112 21.07 3.42 -4.64
N GLU A 113 19.84 3.92 -4.76
CA GLU A 113 18.90 4.04 -3.67
C GLU A 113 17.70 3.11 -3.85
N VAL A 114 17.06 2.81 -2.74
CA VAL A 114 15.78 2.09 -2.68
C VAL A 114 14.80 2.87 -1.84
N LEU A 115 13.53 2.81 -2.23
CA LEU A 115 12.42 3.40 -1.50
C LEU A 115 11.74 2.30 -0.68
N TRP A 116 11.70 2.49 0.62
CA TRP A 116 10.95 1.68 1.55
C TRP A 116 9.66 2.38 1.94
N TYR A 117 8.59 1.58 2.01
CA TYR A 117 7.30 1.96 2.57
C TYR A 117 6.99 1.08 3.77
N GLU A 118 6.25 1.62 4.76
CA GLU A 118 5.66 0.84 5.84
C GLU A 118 4.24 1.34 6.14
N ARG A 119 3.32 0.39 6.30
CA ARG A 119 1.95 0.62 6.77
C ARG A 119 1.55 -0.39 7.82
N ARG A 120 0.89 0.09 8.87
CA ARG A 120 0.23 -0.78 9.85
C ARG A 120 -1.26 -0.81 9.58
N PHE A 121 -1.86 -1.98 9.73
CA PHE A 121 -3.28 -2.20 9.53
C PHE A 121 -3.79 -3.37 10.36
N THR A 122 -5.12 -3.44 10.55
CA THR A 122 -5.79 -4.56 11.20
C THR A 122 -6.64 -5.31 10.20
N VAL A 123 -6.77 -6.62 10.40
CA VAL A 123 -7.61 -7.50 9.59
C VAL A 123 -8.81 -7.91 10.42
N PRO A 124 -10.06 -7.67 9.95
CA PRO A 124 -11.27 -8.15 10.61
C PRO A 124 -11.20 -9.65 10.91
N ALA A 125 -11.72 -10.07 12.05
CA ALA A 125 -11.62 -11.46 12.50
C ALA A 125 -12.28 -12.43 11.51
N GLU A 126 -13.40 -12.02 10.92
CA GLU A 126 -14.15 -12.78 9.91
C GLU A 126 -13.41 -12.98 8.60
N TRP A 127 -12.39 -12.17 8.31
CA TRP A 127 -11.57 -12.28 7.10
C TRP A 127 -10.41 -13.27 7.24
N ARG A 128 -10.24 -13.86 8.41
CA ARG A 128 -9.13 -14.79 8.71
C ARG A 128 -9.43 -16.27 8.39
N GLN A 129 -10.61 -16.57 7.85
CA GLN A 129 -11.08 -17.94 7.60
C GLN A 129 -10.86 -18.44 6.17
N GLY A 130 -10.22 -17.66 5.31
CA GLY A 130 -9.97 -17.99 3.91
C GLY A 130 -8.71 -17.32 3.39
N ALA A 131 -8.59 -17.22 2.07
CA ALA A 131 -7.52 -16.43 1.47
C ALA A 131 -7.80 -14.94 1.66
N LEU A 132 -6.75 -14.19 1.93
CA LEU A 132 -6.78 -12.73 2.03
C LEU A 132 -5.81 -12.15 1.00
N LEU A 133 -6.36 -11.59 -0.07
CA LEU A 133 -5.55 -11.03 -1.15
C LEU A 133 -5.15 -9.60 -0.83
N LEU A 134 -3.85 -9.34 -0.82
CA LEU A 134 -3.26 -8.01 -0.86
C LEU A 134 -3.01 -7.65 -2.32
N HIS A 135 -3.64 -6.59 -2.78
CA HIS A 135 -3.55 -6.13 -4.16
C HIS A 135 -2.79 -4.82 -4.25
N PHE A 136 -2.00 -4.69 -5.31
CA PHE A 136 -1.40 -3.44 -5.77
C PHE A 136 -1.88 -3.17 -7.20
N GLY A 137 -2.46 -2.00 -7.44
CA GLY A 137 -2.86 -1.59 -8.78
C GLY A 137 -1.67 -1.39 -9.70
N ALA A 138 -0.61 -0.75 -9.21
CA ALA A 138 0.70 -0.68 -9.86
C ALA A 138 1.77 -0.17 -8.89
N VAL A 139 3.00 -0.66 -9.07
CA VAL A 139 4.22 -0.18 -8.40
C VAL A 139 5.33 -0.09 -9.44
N ASP A 140 5.89 1.07 -9.68
CA ASP A 140 7.02 1.26 -10.60
C ASP A 140 8.33 1.26 -9.81
N TRP A 141 9.29 0.41 -10.07
CA TRP A 141 9.35 -0.61 -11.12
C TRP A 141 9.34 -2.03 -10.52
N GLU A 142 10.29 -2.36 -9.61
CA GLU A 142 10.43 -3.65 -8.96
C GLU A 142 10.08 -3.52 -7.48
N ALA A 143 9.14 -4.33 -7.02
CA ALA A 143 8.68 -4.35 -5.64
C ALA A 143 8.96 -5.68 -4.95
N ASP A 144 9.51 -5.63 -3.73
CA ASP A 144 9.51 -6.72 -2.76
C ASP A 144 8.53 -6.38 -1.64
N VAL A 145 7.66 -7.33 -1.31
CA VAL A 145 6.60 -7.14 -0.30
C VAL A 145 6.86 -8.02 0.91
N TYR A 146 6.80 -7.41 2.08
CA TYR A 146 7.03 -8.06 3.37
C TYR A 146 5.82 -7.87 4.28
N LEU A 147 5.40 -8.92 4.96
CA LEU A 147 4.39 -8.85 6.01
C LEU A 147 4.99 -9.38 7.32
N ASN A 148 4.91 -8.57 8.37
CA ASN A 148 5.44 -8.93 9.70
C ASN A 148 6.93 -9.37 9.65
N GLY A 149 7.73 -8.72 8.78
CA GLY A 149 9.14 -9.03 8.57
C GLY A 149 9.44 -10.20 7.63
N ILE A 150 8.43 -10.92 7.14
CA ILE A 150 8.59 -12.06 6.22
C ILE A 150 8.34 -11.57 4.79
N ARG A 151 9.25 -11.89 3.85
CA ARG A 151 9.02 -11.62 2.43
C ARG A 151 7.91 -12.54 1.91
N VAL A 152 6.80 -11.95 1.49
CA VAL A 152 5.60 -12.69 1.06
C VAL A 152 5.44 -12.73 -0.46
N GLY A 153 6.15 -11.86 -1.19
CA GLY A 153 6.10 -11.83 -2.64
C GLY A 153 6.87 -10.67 -3.23
N GLY A 154 6.71 -10.46 -4.51
CA GLY A 154 7.29 -9.35 -5.25
C GLY A 154 6.77 -9.29 -6.68
N HIS A 155 7.06 -8.20 -7.39
CA HIS A 155 6.62 -7.96 -8.76
C HIS A 155 7.63 -7.10 -9.51
N LYS A 156 7.72 -7.33 -10.83
CA LYS A 156 8.46 -6.48 -11.76
C LYS A 156 7.53 -6.02 -12.86
N GLY A 157 7.39 -4.73 -13.03
CA GLY A 157 6.53 -4.13 -14.05
C GLY A 157 5.74 -2.95 -13.52
N GLY A 158 6.07 -1.73 -13.98
CA GLY A 158 5.51 -0.48 -13.44
C GLY A 158 4.04 -0.23 -13.79
N TYR A 159 3.43 -1.03 -14.69
CA TYR A 159 2.11 -0.74 -15.26
C TYR A 159 1.08 -1.86 -15.03
N THR A 160 1.46 -2.93 -14.37
CA THR A 160 0.61 -4.11 -14.19
C THR A 160 0.26 -4.34 -12.74
N ALA A 161 -1.01 -4.67 -12.48
CA ALA A 161 -1.48 -5.04 -11.15
C ALA A 161 -0.95 -6.43 -10.75
N PHE A 162 -0.76 -6.63 -9.45
CA PHE A 162 -0.43 -7.93 -8.88
C PHE A 162 -1.11 -8.13 -7.52
N SER A 163 -1.20 -9.39 -7.11
CA SER A 163 -1.86 -9.79 -5.87
C SER A 163 -1.08 -10.88 -5.16
N ILE A 164 -1.10 -10.85 -3.84
CA ILE A 164 -0.42 -11.81 -2.97
C ILE A 164 -1.43 -12.31 -1.94
N ASP A 165 -1.56 -13.62 -1.76
CA ASP A 165 -2.31 -14.17 -0.63
C ASP A 165 -1.47 -14.04 0.63
N ILE A 166 -1.93 -13.18 1.54
CA ILE A 166 -1.24 -12.90 2.80
C ILE A 166 -1.80 -13.67 4.00
N ALA A 167 -2.88 -14.46 3.82
CA ALA A 167 -3.50 -15.19 4.91
C ALA A 167 -2.52 -16.09 5.70
N PRO A 168 -1.56 -16.82 5.07
CA PRO A 168 -0.61 -17.66 5.78
C PRO A 168 0.37 -16.90 6.68
N TYR A 169 0.52 -15.60 6.48
CA TYR A 169 1.53 -14.77 7.15
C TYR A 169 0.93 -13.83 8.21
N LEU A 170 -0.38 -13.91 8.44
CA LEU A 170 -1.07 -13.08 9.43
C LEU A 170 -0.70 -13.47 10.85
N THR A 171 -0.36 -12.47 11.66
CA THR A 171 -0.18 -12.61 13.11
C THR A 171 -1.42 -12.14 13.87
N ARG A 172 -1.45 -12.34 15.19
CA ARG A 172 -2.52 -11.75 16.03
C ARG A 172 -2.36 -10.23 16.12
N GLY A 173 -3.47 -9.51 16.10
CA GLY A 173 -3.51 -8.06 16.23
C GLY A 173 -3.17 -7.30 14.97
N GLU A 174 -2.40 -6.23 15.12
CA GLU A 174 -1.97 -5.35 14.03
C GLU A 174 -0.92 -6.01 13.15
N GLN A 175 -1.01 -5.77 11.85
CA GLN A 175 -0.05 -6.26 10.85
C GLN A 175 0.85 -5.13 10.41
N THR A 176 2.12 -5.43 10.14
CA THR A 176 3.08 -4.50 9.56
C THR A 176 3.40 -4.92 8.13
N LEU A 177 2.97 -4.11 7.16
CA LEU A 177 3.27 -4.27 5.75
C LEU A 177 4.44 -3.36 5.38
N ALA A 178 5.49 -3.93 4.80
CA ALA A 178 6.57 -3.16 4.24
C ALA A 178 6.75 -3.49 2.75
N VAL A 179 7.09 -2.46 1.95
CA VAL A 179 7.35 -2.61 0.51
C VAL A 179 8.67 -1.95 0.20
N ARG A 180 9.58 -2.69 -0.42
CA ARG A 180 10.85 -2.20 -0.94
C ARG A 180 10.72 -2.01 -2.43
N VAL A 181 11.07 -0.84 -2.94
CA VAL A 181 10.98 -0.53 -4.36
C VAL A 181 12.33 -0.08 -4.90
N THR A 182 12.70 -0.63 -6.05
CA THR A 182 13.80 -0.13 -6.89
C THR A 182 13.25 0.31 -8.24
N ASP A 183 13.74 1.44 -8.72
CA ASP A 183 13.38 1.98 -10.04
C ASP A 183 14.60 2.62 -10.71
N PRO A 184 15.17 1.97 -11.75
CA PRO A 184 16.28 2.55 -12.50
C PRO A 184 15.82 3.63 -13.50
N THR A 185 14.54 3.95 -13.57
CA THR A 185 13.92 4.93 -14.48
C THR A 185 14.24 4.68 -15.95
N ASP A 186 15.23 5.37 -16.51
CA ASP A 186 15.65 5.30 -17.93
C ASP A 186 16.94 4.52 -18.14
N ARG A 187 17.44 3.84 -17.10
CA ARG A 187 18.61 2.97 -17.17
C ARG A 187 18.18 1.52 -17.17
N GLY A 188 18.49 0.80 -18.23
CA GLY A 188 18.11 -0.59 -18.40
C GLY A 188 17.10 -0.80 -19.54
N THR A 189 16.44 -1.96 -19.54
CA THR A 189 15.58 -2.42 -20.64
C THR A 189 14.10 -2.53 -20.25
N GLN A 190 13.74 -2.14 -19.04
CA GLN A 190 12.36 -2.17 -18.56
C GLN A 190 11.47 -1.18 -19.33
N PRO A 191 10.19 -1.50 -19.53
CA PRO A 191 9.21 -0.55 -20.05
C PRO A 191 9.09 0.67 -19.11
N ARG A 192 9.27 1.87 -19.64
CA ARG A 192 9.22 3.13 -18.87
C ARG A 192 8.33 4.22 -19.47
N GLY A 193 7.76 3.96 -20.66
CA GLY A 193 7.05 5.00 -21.41
C GLY A 193 7.97 6.18 -21.74
N LYS A 194 7.53 7.39 -21.43
CA LYS A 194 8.31 8.63 -21.64
C LYS A 194 9.07 9.11 -20.40
N GLN A 195 9.21 8.27 -19.39
CA GLN A 195 9.95 8.62 -18.18
C GLN A 195 11.44 8.71 -18.42
N VAL A 196 12.07 9.75 -17.93
CA VAL A 196 13.53 9.93 -17.95
C VAL A 196 14.00 10.64 -16.69
N THR A 197 15.21 10.34 -16.25
CA THR A 197 15.82 10.98 -15.07
C THR A 197 15.89 12.49 -15.22
N GLU A 198 16.26 12.99 -16.41
CA GLU A 198 16.34 14.41 -16.75
C GLU A 198 15.18 14.80 -17.70
N ALA A 199 13.99 15.00 -17.13
CA ALA A 199 12.78 15.34 -17.88
C ALA A 199 12.96 16.66 -18.67
N ARG A 200 12.73 16.59 -19.98
CA ARG A 200 12.84 17.73 -20.90
C ARG A 200 12.03 17.50 -22.17
N THR A 201 11.57 18.56 -22.80
CA THR A 201 10.81 18.52 -24.07
C THR A 201 9.60 17.57 -23.96
N ILE A 202 9.57 16.47 -24.69
CA ILE A 202 8.51 15.46 -24.72
C ILE A 202 8.65 14.37 -23.62
N TRP A 203 9.73 14.41 -22.84
CA TRP A 203 10.01 13.41 -21.81
C TRP A 203 9.45 13.88 -20.46
N TYR A 204 9.00 12.93 -19.65
CA TYR A 204 8.31 13.17 -18.40
C TYR A 204 9.17 12.84 -17.18
N THR A 205 8.81 13.46 -16.07
CA THR A 205 9.33 13.12 -14.74
C THR A 205 9.12 11.62 -14.45
N PRO A 206 10.06 10.96 -13.77
CA PRO A 206 9.89 9.58 -13.31
C PRO A 206 8.64 9.41 -12.45
N VAL A 207 8.16 8.18 -12.41
CA VAL A 207 7.10 7.70 -11.52
C VAL A 207 7.66 6.52 -10.73
N THR A 208 8.10 6.77 -9.50
CA THR A 208 8.74 5.74 -8.68
C THR A 208 7.82 5.33 -7.53
N GLY A 209 7.68 4.04 -7.31
CA GLY A 209 6.97 3.48 -6.17
C GLY A 209 5.49 3.18 -6.45
N ILE A 210 4.71 3.15 -5.38
CA ILE A 210 3.27 2.83 -5.42
C ILE A 210 2.53 4.03 -6.04
N TRP A 211 1.90 3.83 -7.21
CA TRP A 211 1.19 4.90 -7.91
C TRP A 211 -0.27 4.59 -8.26
N GLN A 212 -0.74 3.40 -7.88
CA GLN A 212 -2.15 3.03 -7.90
C GLN A 212 -2.57 2.40 -6.57
N THR A 213 -3.89 2.31 -6.34
CA THR A 213 -4.49 1.86 -5.09
C THR A 213 -3.90 0.54 -4.57
N VAL A 214 -3.71 0.49 -3.25
CA VAL A 214 -3.40 -0.73 -2.50
C VAL A 214 -4.63 -1.12 -1.68
N TRP A 215 -5.05 -2.40 -1.73
CA TRP A 215 -6.25 -2.85 -1.00
C TRP A 215 -6.19 -4.31 -0.60
N LEU A 216 -7.07 -4.69 0.31
CA LEU A 216 -7.29 -6.06 0.77
C LEU A 216 -8.65 -6.57 0.32
N GLU A 217 -8.72 -7.86 -0.03
CA GLU A 217 -9.96 -8.58 -0.28
C GLU A 217 -9.95 -9.96 0.39
N PRO A 218 -10.89 -10.27 1.30
CA PRO A 218 -11.13 -11.65 1.71
C PRO A 218 -11.82 -12.38 0.56
N VAL A 219 -11.34 -13.57 0.23
CA VAL A 219 -11.89 -14.36 -0.87
C VAL A 219 -12.06 -15.82 -0.47
N PRO A 220 -13.12 -16.52 -0.94
CA PRO A 220 -13.28 -17.95 -0.74
C PRO A 220 -12.21 -18.73 -1.52
N GLU A 221 -12.03 -20.00 -1.17
CA GLU A 221 -11.14 -20.89 -1.91
C GLU A 221 -11.58 -21.04 -3.38
N SER A 222 -12.84 -21.39 -3.60
CA SER A 222 -13.43 -21.43 -4.95
C SER A 222 -13.92 -20.04 -5.30
N ARG A 223 -13.34 -19.44 -6.35
CA ARG A 223 -13.65 -18.06 -6.75
C ARG A 223 -13.36 -17.79 -8.22
N ILE A 224 -14.08 -16.83 -8.76
CA ILE A 224 -13.72 -16.21 -10.05
C ILE A 224 -12.48 -15.32 -9.80
N ALA A 225 -11.37 -15.63 -10.43
CA ALA A 225 -10.11 -14.89 -10.31
C ALA A 225 -10.01 -13.76 -11.34
N SER A 226 -10.52 -13.98 -12.56
CA SER A 226 -10.59 -12.95 -13.60
C SER A 226 -11.77 -13.18 -14.52
N LEU A 227 -12.22 -12.10 -15.15
CA LEU A 227 -13.26 -12.09 -16.17
C LEU A 227 -12.73 -11.42 -17.44
N ARG A 228 -13.03 -12.02 -18.57
CA ARG A 228 -12.86 -11.41 -19.88
C ARG A 228 -14.18 -11.42 -20.60
N THR A 229 -14.60 -10.26 -21.08
CA THR A 229 -15.83 -10.10 -21.85
C THR A 229 -15.49 -9.63 -23.26
N THR A 230 -15.99 -10.32 -24.26
CA THR A 230 -15.77 -9.99 -25.68
C THR A 230 -17.15 -9.82 -26.37
N PRO A 231 -17.58 -8.57 -26.61
CA PRO A 231 -18.77 -8.29 -27.32
C PRO A 231 -18.55 -8.46 -28.83
N ASP A 232 -19.58 -8.98 -29.53
CA ASP A 232 -19.64 -9.07 -30.97
C ASP A 232 -20.96 -8.44 -31.44
N ILE A 233 -20.87 -7.31 -32.14
CA ILE A 233 -22.02 -6.53 -32.58
C ILE A 233 -22.69 -7.15 -33.81
N ASP A 234 -21.93 -7.89 -34.63
CA ASP A 234 -22.48 -8.50 -35.86
C ASP A 234 -23.37 -9.71 -35.54
N THR A 235 -22.92 -10.55 -34.61
CA THR A 235 -23.69 -11.69 -34.11
C THR A 235 -24.59 -11.36 -32.92
N LYS A 236 -24.52 -10.12 -32.40
CA LYS A 236 -25.25 -9.65 -31.20
C LYS A 236 -25.05 -10.57 -30.02
N SER A 237 -23.80 -10.98 -29.81
CA SER A 237 -23.42 -11.90 -28.73
C SER A 237 -22.39 -11.27 -27.78
N LEU A 238 -22.31 -11.80 -26.56
CA LEU A 238 -21.29 -11.51 -25.59
C LEU A 238 -20.65 -12.82 -25.13
N THR A 239 -19.36 -13.00 -25.42
CA THR A 239 -18.59 -14.10 -24.87
C THR A 239 -18.04 -13.68 -23.51
N VAL A 240 -18.22 -14.52 -22.49
CA VAL A 240 -17.70 -14.33 -21.14
C VAL A 240 -16.78 -15.48 -20.80
N GLU A 241 -15.51 -15.18 -20.54
CA GLU A 241 -14.52 -16.13 -20.07
C GLU A 241 -14.23 -15.84 -18.59
N ALA A 242 -14.47 -16.82 -17.72
CA ALA A 242 -14.21 -16.73 -16.28
C ALA A 242 -13.07 -17.68 -15.91
N ALA A 243 -11.95 -17.12 -15.42
CA ALA A 243 -10.91 -17.95 -14.81
C ALA A 243 -11.28 -18.24 -13.35
N ILE A 244 -11.33 -19.52 -12.97
CA ILE A 244 -11.74 -19.96 -11.65
C ILE A 244 -10.53 -20.56 -10.93
N VAL A 245 -10.32 -20.17 -9.67
CA VAL A 245 -9.32 -20.74 -8.79
C VAL A 245 -10.03 -21.56 -7.72
N GLY A 246 -9.51 -22.76 -7.43
CA GLY A 246 -10.04 -23.65 -6.38
C GLY A 246 -11.40 -24.24 -6.71
N ALA A 247 -11.73 -24.40 -8.02
CA ALA A 247 -12.96 -25.02 -8.45
C ALA A 247 -13.10 -26.44 -7.85
N ARG A 248 -14.30 -26.78 -7.40
CA ARG A 248 -14.65 -28.10 -6.87
C ARG A 248 -15.61 -28.80 -7.80
N ARG A 249 -15.64 -30.11 -7.76
CA ARG A 249 -16.60 -30.89 -8.54
C ARG A 249 -18.02 -30.48 -8.16
N GLY A 250 -18.80 -30.06 -9.16
CA GLY A 250 -20.18 -29.58 -8.99
C GLY A 250 -20.33 -28.07 -8.83
N ASP A 251 -19.23 -27.29 -8.78
CA ASP A 251 -19.31 -25.84 -8.86
C ASP A 251 -19.90 -25.43 -10.23
N ILE A 252 -20.76 -24.41 -10.21
CA ILE A 252 -21.44 -23.90 -11.40
C ILE A 252 -21.15 -22.39 -11.51
N VAL A 253 -20.81 -21.95 -12.70
CA VAL A 253 -20.72 -20.53 -13.05
C VAL A 253 -22.06 -20.08 -13.60
N GLU A 254 -22.67 -19.10 -12.97
CA GLU A 254 -23.90 -18.46 -13.46
C GLU A 254 -23.55 -17.07 -13.99
N ILE A 255 -24.05 -16.76 -15.17
CA ILE A 255 -23.88 -15.48 -15.85
C ILE A 255 -25.25 -14.88 -16.06
N THR A 256 -25.47 -13.67 -15.57
CA THR A 256 -26.68 -12.89 -15.85
C THR A 256 -26.26 -11.54 -16.43
N LEU A 257 -26.66 -11.31 -17.68
CA LEU A 257 -26.48 -10.02 -18.35
C LEU A 257 -27.69 -9.13 -18.07
N ARG A 258 -27.44 -7.91 -17.61
CA ARG A 258 -28.50 -6.94 -17.31
C ARG A 258 -28.25 -5.62 -18.02
N ASP A 259 -29.35 -5.03 -18.52
CA ASP A 259 -29.40 -3.66 -19.03
C ASP A 259 -30.42 -2.86 -18.23
N ASN A 260 -29.99 -1.74 -17.61
CA ASN A 260 -30.85 -0.91 -16.75
C ASN A 260 -31.64 -1.72 -15.69
N GLY A 261 -31.01 -2.72 -15.10
CA GLY A 261 -31.61 -3.60 -14.09
C GLY A 261 -32.48 -4.74 -14.64
N ARG A 262 -32.81 -4.74 -15.96
CA ARG A 262 -33.55 -5.82 -16.61
C ARG A 262 -32.60 -6.91 -17.09
N THR A 263 -32.89 -8.16 -16.77
CA THR A 263 -32.17 -9.33 -17.31
C THR A 263 -32.44 -9.44 -18.82
N VAL A 264 -31.38 -9.47 -19.63
CA VAL A 264 -31.42 -9.60 -21.09
C VAL A 264 -30.93 -10.95 -21.58
N ALA A 265 -30.02 -11.62 -20.81
CA ALA A 265 -29.55 -12.96 -21.10
C ALA A 265 -29.08 -13.66 -19.84
N GLU A 266 -29.14 -14.99 -19.84
CA GLU A 266 -28.59 -15.84 -18.77
C GLU A 266 -27.89 -17.04 -19.38
N ALA A 267 -26.81 -17.48 -18.74
CA ALA A 267 -26.09 -18.69 -19.09
C ALA A 267 -25.58 -19.38 -17.82
N ARG A 268 -25.37 -20.70 -17.89
CA ARG A 268 -24.81 -21.52 -16.84
C ARG A 268 -23.82 -22.50 -17.44
N ASP A 269 -22.70 -22.72 -16.79
CA ASP A 269 -21.74 -23.76 -17.17
C ASP A 269 -21.09 -24.36 -15.93
N ALA A 270 -20.64 -25.61 -16.03
CA ALA A 270 -19.85 -26.21 -14.96
C ALA A 270 -18.52 -25.45 -14.86
N ALA A 271 -18.08 -25.16 -13.63
CA ALA A 271 -16.72 -24.73 -13.41
C ALA A 271 -15.81 -25.88 -13.87
N GLY A 272 -15.06 -25.64 -14.95
CA GLY A 272 -14.28 -26.71 -15.62
C GLY A 272 -13.43 -27.48 -14.65
N GLU A 273 -13.25 -28.78 -14.91
CA GLU A 273 -12.25 -29.55 -14.21
C GLU A 273 -10.85 -28.99 -14.53
N PRO A 274 -9.93 -28.94 -13.55
CA PRO A 274 -8.59 -28.39 -13.74
C PRO A 274 -7.76 -29.20 -14.74
#